data_97cde359012c236f9c8de118419f10f2
#
_entry.id   97cde359012c236f9c8de118419f10f2
#
_cell.length_a   1.000
_cell.length_b   1.000
_cell.length_c   1.000
_cell.angle_alpha   90.00
_cell.angle_beta   90.00
_cell.angle_gamma   90.00
#
_symmetry.space_group_name_H-M   'P 1'
#
loop_
_entity.id
_entity.type
_entity.pdbx_description
1 polymer ?
#
loop_
_entity_poly.entity_id
_entity_poly.type
_entity_poly.pdbx_seq_one_letter_code
_entity_poly.pdbx_strand_id
1 'polypeptide(L)'
;MREKDREKEEIQANPSPNGNLATPATESQTTPRSSQNQQQGRQKQEERGRERHNRYRRPRPQGVDTERQHDLAKELSIVIPLFNEEQSLRELYDKIRNALSRNQRFEIIFVDDGSTDNSMRILHDLRHRDRRIKIIRFRRNYGKSAALSVGFNNAKGDIIITMDADLQDDPNEIPNLVNEIKKGFDLVSGWKKKRRDPITKTIPSKFFNFIVSKMTGIKLHDFNCGLKAYRKEVVKEIEIYGELHRYIPVLAHWRGFKIGEIVVQHYARKFGKTKYGLGRFWKGFLDLVTTLFTTRYLQRPLHFFGLWGLFFFLIGFGIDAYLVVLKFVEGIALSNRPLFLGGILLTIVGVQIISIGLLGEMIAKTRHVNDKEYSVKEFWK
;
A
#
# COMPACT_ATOMS: atom_id res chain seq x y z
N MET A 1 -34.64 25.37 -36.45
CA MET A 1 -36.05 25.49 -36.04
C MET A 1 -36.06 25.60 -34.53
N ARG A 2 -36.20 26.80 -34.09
CA ARG A 2 -36.90 27.38 -32.93
C ARG A 2 -36.32 26.97 -31.56
N GLU A 3 -35.72 27.88 -30.96
CA GLU A 3 -36.11 29.10 -30.22
C GLU A 3 -36.37 28.80 -28.76
N LYS A 4 -35.54 29.45 -27.90
CA LYS A 4 -35.78 30.67 -27.08
C LYS A 4 -36.52 30.33 -25.80
N ASP A 5 -36.31 30.88 -24.68
CA ASP A 5 -35.67 32.06 -24.09
C ASP A 5 -36.03 32.10 -22.61
N ARG A 6 -35.19 32.82 -21.85
CA ARG A 6 -35.52 33.74 -20.71
C ARG A 6 -35.84 33.11 -19.35
N GLU A 7 -35.51 33.67 -18.24
CA GLU A 7 -35.17 35.02 -17.70
C GLU A 7 -34.53 34.79 -16.32
N LYS A 8 -33.52 35.37 -15.93
CA LYS A 8 -33.15 36.56 -15.16
C LYS A 8 -34.14 37.07 -14.13
N GLU A 9 -33.64 37.22 -12.88
CA GLU A 9 -33.86 38.28 -11.89
C GLU A 9 -32.95 37.98 -10.70
N GLU A 10 -31.90 38.69 -10.38
CA GLU A 10 -31.68 40.06 -9.83
C GLU A 10 -32.56 40.37 -8.63
N ILE A 11 -31.94 40.75 -7.49
CA ILE A 11 -31.97 42.07 -6.88
C ILE A 11 -31.65 42.04 -5.38
N GLN A 12 -30.59 42.80 -5.03
CA GLN A 12 -30.36 43.79 -3.94
C GLN A 12 -30.22 43.28 -2.50
N ALA A 13 -29.09 43.49 -1.85
CA ALA A 13 -28.38 44.71 -1.39
C ALA A 13 -28.91 45.29 -0.07
N ASN A 14 -28.08 45.19 0.97
CA ASN A 14 -27.61 46.17 1.98
C ASN A 14 -28.66 47.03 2.74
N PRO A 15 -28.34 47.73 3.87
CA PRO A 15 -27.06 48.01 4.53
C PRO A 15 -27.07 48.03 6.09
N SER A 16 -25.92 48.30 6.66
CA SER A 16 -25.64 48.77 8.04
C SER A 16 -26.31 50.14 8.34
N PRO A 17 -26.39 50.65 9.59
CA PRO A 17 -25.23 51.35 10.15
C PRO A 17 -25.16 51.52 11.70
N ASN A 18 -23.96 51.96 12.14
CA ASN A 18 -23.64 52.96 13.18
C ASN A 18 -23.92 52.61 14.65
N GLY A 19 -23.12 52.93 15.59
CA GLY A 19 -22.02 53.90 15.70
C GLY A 19 -21.77 54.26 17.14
N ASN A 20 -20.56 54.68 17.38
CA ASN A 20 -20.15 55.70 18.38
C ASN A 20 -20.12 55.31 19.86
N LEU A 21 -19.16 55.63 20.59
CA LEU A 21 -18.19 56.68 20.86
C LEU A 21 -17.72 56.61 22.33
N ALA A 22 -16.44 56.78 22.48
CA ALA A 22 -15.74 57.67 23.40
C ALA A 22 -15.41 57.24 24.84
N THR A 23 -14.15 57.16 25.05
CA THR A 23 -13.22 57.52 26.15
C THR A 23 -13.67 58.73 27.07
N PRO A 24 -12.96 59.13 28.13
CA PRO A 24 -11.70 58.66 28.75
C PRO A 24 -11.58 58.74 30.30
N ALA A 25 -10.46 58.23 30.81
CA ALA A 25 -9.63 58.69 31.92
C ALA A 25 -10.17 58.93 33.33
N THR A 26 -9.52 58.37 34.32
CA THR A 26 -8.77 59.14 35.32
C THR A 26 -7.91 58.23 36.21
N GLU A 27 -6.66 58.66 36.41
CA GLU A 27 -5.65 58.16 37.32
C GLU A 27 -6.06 58.23 38.75
N SER A 28 -5.60 57.27 39.62
CA SER A 28 -5.11 57.58 40.95
C SER A 28 -4.17 56.48 41.44
N GLN A 29 -2.99 56.95 41.79
CA GLN A 29 -1.89 56.25 42.41
C GLN A 29 -2.22 55.84 43.86
N THR A 30 -1.83 54.63 44.25
CA THR A 30 -1.28 54.38 45.62
C THR A 30 -0.41 53.12 45.63
N THR A 31 0.78 53.29 46.12
CA THR A 31 1.89 52.32 46.22
C THR A 31 1.80 51.48 47.54
N PRO A 32 2.82 50.62 47.82
CA PRO A 32 2.66 49.16 47.88
C PRO A 32 3.00 48.57 49.26
N ARG A 33 2.50 47.42 49.62
CA ARG A 33 3.07 46.53 50.67
C ARG A 33 2.29 45.20 50.68
N SER A 34 2.79 44.20 49.99
CA SER A 34 2.54 42.78 50.36
C SER A 34 3.01 41.73 49.28
N SER A 35 4.14 42.01 48.65
CA SER A 35 4.64 41.11 47.60
C SER A 35 5.61 39.99 48.05
N GLN A 36 6.03 39.96 49.34
CA GLN A 36 6.96 38.91 49.80
C GLN A 36 6.29 37.66 50.40
N ASN A 37 5.05 37.73 50.86
CA ASN A 37 4.38 36.55 51.43
C ASN A 37 3.66 35.67 50.37
N GLN A 38 3.41 36.19 49.18
CA GLN A 38 2.79 35.40 48.12
C GLN A 38 3.77 34.54 47.29
N GLN A 39 5.05 34.92 47.26
CA GLN A 39 6.07 34.12 46.53
C GLN A 39 6.50 32.88 47.31
N GLN A 40 6.58 32.93 48.64
CA GLN A 40 6.90 31.75 49.46
C GLN A 40 5.77 30.71 49.52
N GLY A 41 4.52 31.16 49.40
CA GLY A 41 3.36 30.25 49.29
C GLY A 41 3.29 29.49 47.97
N ARG A 42 3.69 30.12 46.87
CA ARG A 42 3.72 29.48 45.53
C ARG A 42 4.85 28.46 45.39
N GLN A 43 6.04 28.74 45.91
CA GLN A 43 7.16 27.78 45.85
C GLN A 43 6.88 26.50 46.65
N LYS A 44 6.26 26.59 47.83
CA LYS A 44 5.85 25.41 48.61
C LYS A 44 4.71 24.60 47.96
N GLN A 45 3.85 25.23 47.20
CA GLN A 45 2.82 24.48 46.42
C GLN A 45 3.39 23.80 45.17
N GLU A 46 4.35 24.40 44.49
CA GLU A 46 5.01 23.76 43.33
C GLU A 46 5.92 22.61 43.75
N GLU A 47 6.62 22.69 44.87
CA GLU A 47 7.41 21.55 45.38
C GLU A 47 6.52 20.38 45.84
N ARG A 48 5.41 20.64 46.51
CA ARG A 48 4.42 19.58 46.86
C ARG A 48 3.72 18.98 45.61
N GLY A 49 3.57 19.74 44.54
CA GLY A 49 3.07 19.26 43.24
C GLY A 49 4.08 18.34 42.55
N ARG A 50 5.38 18.65 42.62
CA ARG A 50 6.45 17.82 42.00
C ARG A 50 6.68 16.51 42.76
N GLU A 51 6.57 16.50 44.10
CA GLU A 51 6.68 15.26 44.89
C GLU A 51 5.47 14.33 44.72
N ARG A 52 4.27 14.84 44.49
CA ARG A 52 3.11 14.01 44.16
C ARG A 52 3.17 13.40 42.77
N HIS A 53 3.81 14.06 41.80
CA HIS A 53 3.94 13.55 40.43
C HIS A 53 4.97 12.42 40.30
N ASN A 54 5.94 12.34 41.22
CA ASN A 54 7.01 11.32 41.17
C ASN A 54 6.65 10.02 41.93
N ARG A 55 5.56 9.99 42.71
CA ARG A 55 5.12 8.76 43.41
C ARG A 55 4.27 7.79 42.57
N TYR A 56 3.90 8.12 41.34
CA TYR A 56 3.08 7.25 40.47
C TYR A 56 3.81 6.67 39.27
N ARG A 57 5.15 6.72 39.25
CA ARG A 57 5.91 5.92 38.26
C ARG A 57 6.21 4.53 38.84
N ARG A 58 5.17 3.69 38.91
CA ARG A 58 5.39 2.23 38.96
C ARG A 58 5.81 1.79 37.55
N PRO A 59 6.93 1.03 37.39
CA PRO A 59 7.21 0.38 36.11
C PRO A 59 6.03 -0.55 35.79
N ARG A 60 5.41 -0.35 34.65
CA ARG A 60 4.37 -1.28 34.15
C ARG A 60 5.03 -2.64 33.95
N PRO A 61 4.41 -3.73 34.46
CA PRO A 61 4.92 -5.06 34.22
C PRO A 61 4.91 -5.37 32.71
N GLN A 62 5.98 -6.02 32.24
CA GLN A 62 6.18 -6.48 30.86
C GLN A 62 5.17 -7.56 30.40
N GLY A 63 4.01 -7.69 31.09
CA GLY A 63 3.00 -8.70 30.83
C GLY A 63 1.87 -8.30 29.86
N VAL A 64 1.88 -7.06 29.31
CA VAL A 64 0.74 -6.56 28.50
C VAL A 64 0.74 -7.11 27.06
N ASP A 65 1.88 -7.64 26.58
CA ASP A 65 1.95 -8.20 25.22
C ASP A 65 1.37 -9.60 25.10
N THR A 66 1.32 -10.36 26.18
CA THR A 66 0.78 -11.75 26.16
C THR A 66 -0.74 -11.79 26.09
N GLU A 67 -1.46 -10.85 26.70
CA GLU A 67 -2.92 -10.80 26.63
C GLU A 67 -3.41 -10.31 25.25
N ARG A 68 -2.72 -9.34 24.62
CA ARG A 68 -3.01 -8.93 23.25
C ARG A 68 -2.75 -10.04 22.24
N GLN A 69 -1.73 -10.88 22.47
CA GLN A 69 -1.46 -12.03 21.61
C GLN A 69 -2.54 -13.13 21.72
N HIS A 70 -3.18 -13.27 22.87
CA HIS A 70 -4.23 -14.29 23.09
C HIS A 70 -5.57 -13.89 22.46
N ASP A 71 -5.87 -12.59 22.33
CA ASP A 71 -7.12 -12.09 21.74
C ASP A 71 -7.09 -12.02 20.20
N LEU A 72 -5.90 -11.87 19.59
CA LEU A 72 -5.73 -11.83 18.12
C LEU A 72 -6.14 -13.12 17.39
N ALA A 73 -6.39 -14.21 18.13
CA ALA A 73 -6.76 -15.50 17.56
C ALA A 73 -8.30 -15.69 17.44
N LYS A 74 -9.12 -14.74 17.87
CA LYS A 74 -10.56 -14.95 18.01
C LYS A 74 -11.34 -14.73 16.72
N GLU A 75 -10.86 -13.92 15.78
CA GLU A 75 -11.59 -13.66 14.54
C GLU A 75 -10.67 -13.70 13.31
N LEU A 76 -10.99 -14.61 12.39
CA LEU A 76 -10.35 -14.74 11.09
C LEU A 76 -11.29 -14.29 9.98
N SER A 77 -10.77 -13.57 8.99
CA SER A 77 -11.46 -13.36 7.72
C SER A 77 -10.71 -14.07 6.61
N ILE A 78 -11.34 -15.00 5.92
CA ILE A 78 -10.75 -15.71 4.77
C ILE A 78 -11.32 -15.10 3.51
N VAL A 79 -10.48 -14.42 2.74
CA VAL A 79 -10.84 -13.74 1.51
C VAL A 79 -10.44 -14.60 0.31
N ILE A 80 -11.43 -14.97 -0.49
CA ILE A 80 -11.27 -15.88 -1.62
C ILE A 80 -11.79 -15.21 -2.89
N PRO A 81 -10.90 -14.63 -3.71
CA PRO A 81 -11.27 -14.16 -5.03
C PRO A 81 -11.50 -15.36 -5.96
N LEU A 82 -12.54 -15.29 -6.78
CA LEU A 82 -12.87 -16.36 -7.72
C LEU A 82 -13.41 -15.82 -9.05
N PHE A 83 -13.22 -16.61 -10.10
CA PHE A 83 -13.79 -16.38 -11.44
C PHE A 83 -13.93 -17.68 -12.19
N ASN A 84 -15.18 -18.16 -12.39
CA ASN A 84 -15.51 -19.42 -13.03
C ASN A 84 -14.82 -20.63 -12.35
N GLU A 85 -15.18 -20.90 -11.10
CA GLU A 85 -14.59 -21.96 -10.27
C GLU A 85 -15.69 -22.89 -9.68
N GLU A 86 -16.78 -23.12 -10.42
CA GLU A 86 -17.93 -23.91 -9.97
C GLU A 86 -17.56 -25.30 -9.45
N GLN A 87 -16.52 -25.94 -10.01
CA GLN A 87 -16.12 -27.31 -9.69
C GLN A 87 -15.35 -27.43 -8.37
N SER A 88 -14.69 -26.34 -7.92
CA SER A 88 -13.80 -26.35 -6.75
C SER A 88 -14.46 -25.84 -5.46
N LEU A 89 -15.49 -25.00 -5.57
CA LEU A 89 -16.03 -24.24 -4.43
C LEU A 89 -16.54 -25.09 -3.27
N ARG A 90 -17.25 -26.20 -3.54
CA ARG A 90 -17.80 -27.07 -2.48
C ARG A 90 -16.67 -27.77 -1.72
N GLU A 91 -15.71 -28.37 -2.45
CA GLU A 91 -14.55 -29.03 -1.86
C GLU A 91 -13.70 -28.05 -1.05
N LEU A 92 -13.48 -26.84 -1.59
CA LEU A 92 -12.73 -25.78 -0.90
C LEU A 92 -13.39 -25.39 0.43
N TYR A 93 -14.70 -25.15 0.41
CA TYR A 93 -15.44 -24.83 1.63
C TYR A 93 -15.32 -25.93 2.69
N ASP A 94 -15.48 -27.19 2.30
CA ASP A 94 -15.37 -28.32 3.23
C ASP A 94 -13.96 -28.44 3.82
N LYS A 95 -12.91 -28.26 3.02
CA LYS A 95 -11.52 -28.24 3.47
C LYS A 95 -11.25 -27.09 4.45
N ILE A 96 -11.72 -25.88 4.16
CA ILE A 96 -11.56 -24.74 5.07
C ILE A 96 -12.25 -25.02 6.41
N ARG A 97 -13.49 -25.51 6.36
CA ARG A 97 -14.24 -25.81 7.57
C ARG A 97 -13.57 -26.89 8.42
N ASN A 98 -12.94 -27.89 7.80
CA ASN A 98 -12.25 -28.97 8.50
C ASN A 98 -10.89 -28.54 9.05
N ALA A 99 -10.20 -27.59 8.39
CA ALA A 99 -8.90 -27.07 8.81
C ALA A 99 -8.99 -26.16 10.05
N LEU A 100 -10.16 -25.58 10.31
CA LEU A 100 -10.37 -24.66 11.42
C LEU A 100 -11.04 -25.35 12.62
N SER A 101 -10.57 -25.02 13.83
CA SER A 101 -11.16 -25.58 15.04
C SER A 101 -12.61 -25.11 15.22
N ARG A 102 -13.45 -25.93 15.85
CA ARG A 102 -14.87 -25.61 16.09
C ARG A 102 -15.08 -24.36 16.92
N ASN A 103 -14.13 -24.03 17.79
CA ASN A 103 -14.20 -22.87 18.69
C ASN A 103 -13.61 -21.58 18.06
N GLN A 104 -13.04 -21.66 16.86
CA GLN A 104 -12.46 -20.51 16.20
C GLN A 104 -13.54 -19.68 15.50
N ARG A 105 -13.63 -18.40 15.83
CA ARG A 105 -14.51 -17.47 15.12
C ARG A 105 -13.88 -17.13 13.79
N PHE A 106 -14.60 -17.34 12.72
CA PHE A 106 -14.16 -16.98 11.37
C PHE A 106 -15.32 -16.61 10.46
N GLU A 107 -15.01 -15.88 9.42
CA GLU A 107 -15.88 -15.62 8.28
C GLU A 107 -15.15 -15.99 6.99
N ILE A 108 -15.90 -16.34 5.95
CA ILE A 108 -15.39 -16.58 4.61
C ILE A 108 -16.02 -15.55 3.69
N ILE A 109 -15.20 -14.78 2.98
CA ILE A 109 -15.63 -13.75 2.05
C ILE A 109 -15.26 -14.21 0.64
N PHE A 110 -16.22 -14.73 -0.08
CA PHE A 110 -16.09 -15.06 -1.49
C PHE A 110 -16.33 -13.79 -2.31
N VAL A 111 -15.36 -13.42 -3.14
CA VAL A 111 -15.46 -12.30 -4.06
C VAL A 111 -15.49 -12.83 -5.49
N ASP A 112 -16.68 -12.87 -6.06
CA ASP A 112 -16.92 -13.32 -7.44
C ASP A 112 -16.61 -12.19 -8.42
N ASP A 113 -15.55 -12.37 -9.19
CA ASP A 113 -15.08 -11.41 -10.19
C ASP A 113 -15.85 -11.52 -11.52
N GLY A 114 -17.20 -11.58 -11.42
CA GLY A 114 -18.10 -11.60 -12.55
C GLY A 114 -18.18 -12.94 -13.28
N SER A 115 -18.24 -14.05 -12.54
CA SER A 115 -18.39 -15.41 -13.10
C SER A 115 -19.64 -15.56 -13.95
N THR A 116 -19.49 -16.38 -15.00
CA THR A 116 -20.52 -16.71 -15.99
C THR A 116 -21.02 -18.16 -15.90
N ASP A 117 -20.37 -18.97 -15.02
CA ASP A 117 -20.73 -20.35 -14.73
C ASP A 117 -21.69 -20.47 -13.52
N ASN A 118 -21.87 -21.67 -12.97
CA ASN A 118 -22.72 -21.90 -11.79
C ASN A 118 -22.09 -21.52 -10.45
N SER A 119 -20.93 -20.83 -10.42
CA SER A 119 -20.24 -20.45 -9.19
C SER A 119 -21.18 -19.74 -8.21
N MET A 120 -21.96 -18.75 -8.70
CA MET A 120 -22.87 -17.98 -7.86
C MET A 120 -23.98 -18.85 -7.23
N ARG A 121 -24.55 -19.78 -7.98
CA ARG A 121 -25.58 -20.70 -7.44
C ARG A 121 -25.00 -21.53 -6.29
N ILE A 122 -23.79 -22.05 -6.47
CA ILE A 122 -23.10 -22.85 -5.45
C ILE A 122 -22.82 -22.01 -4.22
N LEU A 123 -22.35 -20.77 -4.39
CA LEU A 123 -22.10 -19.85 -3.25
C LEU A 123 -23.38 -19.55 -2.48
N HIS A 124 -24.50 -19.32 -3.16
CA HIS A 124 -25.78 -19.13 -2.50
C HIS A 124 -26.22 -20.38 -1.69
N ASP A 125 -26.08 -21.59 -2.27
CA ASP A 125 -26.36 -22.84 -1.55
C ASP A 125 -25.49 -23.00 -0.30
N LEU A 126 -24.18 -22.68 -0.38
CA LEU A 126 -23.25 -22.72 0.74
C LEU A 126 -23.63 -21.69 1.82
N ARG A 127 -23.99 -20.46 1.44
CA ARG A 127 -24.40 -19.40 2.36
C ARG A 127 -25.71 -19.75 3.09
N HIS A 128 -26.65 -20.44 2.45
CA HIS A 128 -27.86 -20.92 3.11
C HIS A 128 -27.54 -21.92 4.22
N ARG A 129 -26.47 -22.73 4.06
CA ARG A 129 -26.03 -23.73 5.06
C ARG A 129 -25.14 -23.10 6.14
N ASP A 130 -24.36 -22.07 5.82
CA ASP A 130 -23.41 -21.44 6.73
C ASP A 130 -23.46 -19.91 6.62
N ARG A 131 -24.01 -19.26 7.66
CA ARG A 131 -24.15 -17.80 7.73
C ARG A 131 -22.83 -17.03 7.88
N ARG A 132 -21.72 -17.73 8.15
CA ARG A 132 -20.38 -17.14 8.17
C ARG A 132 -19.86 -16.79 6.77
N ILE A 133 -20.52 -17.29 5.73
CA ILE A 133 -20.17 -16.98 4.34
C ILE A 133 -20.75 -15.62 3.94
N LYS A 134 -19.92 -14.76 3.42
CA LYS A 134 -20.27 -13.51 2.74
C LYS A 134 -19.97 -13.68 1.26
N ILE A 135 -20.82 -13.11 0.41
CA ILE A 135 -20.65 -13.16 -1.03
C ILE A 135 -20.68 -11.73 -1.55
N ILE A 136 -19.66 -11.39 -2.32
CA ILE A 136 -19.58 -10.13 -3.05
C ILE A 136 -19.44 -10.48 -4.52
N ARG A 137 -20.29 -9.91 -5.39
CA ARG A 137 -20.27 -10.18 -6.83
C ARG A 137 -20.03 -8.90 -7.61
N PHE A 138 -19.08 -8.95 -8.54
CA PHE A 138 -18.84 -7.88 -9.48
C PHE A 138 -19.74 -8.00 -10.72
N ARG A 139 -20.03 -6.88 -11.34
CA ARG A 139 -20.84 -6.84 -12.58
C ARG A 139 -20.10 -7.39 -13.80
N ARG A 140 -18.77 -7.35 -13.78
CA ARG A 140 -17.86 -7.91 -14.81
C ARG A 140 -16.53 -8.25 -14.15
N ASN A 141 -15.63 -8.87 -14.91
CA ASN A 141 -14.28 -9.14 -14.45
C ASN A 141 -13.46 -7.83 -14.34
N TYR A 142 -12.96 -7.52 -13.13
CA TYR A 142 -12.08 -6.41 -12.81
C TYR A 142 -10.69 -6.85 -12.39
N GLY A 143 -10.48 -8.16 -12.21
CA GLY A 143 -9.21 -8.76 -11.86
C GLY A 143 -9.02 -8.98 -10.36
N LYS A 144 -8.02 -9.85 -10.05
CA LYS A 144 -7.75 -10.35 -8.69
C LYS A 144 -7.48 -9.26 -7.67
N SER A 145 -6.78 -8.19 -8.06
CA SER A 145 -6.47 -7.08 -7.15
C SER A 145 -7.71 -6.36 -6.68
N ALA A 146 -8.65 -6.08 -7.58
CA ALA A 146 -9.93 -5.46 -7.23
C ALA A 146 -10.74 -6.36 -6.28
N ALA A 147 -10.78 -7.67 -6.56
CA ALA A 147 -11.47 -8.64 -5.72
C ALA A 147 -10.85 -8.71 -4.31
N LEU A 148 -9.52 -8.72 -4.19
CA LEU A 148 -8.83 -8.70 -2.90
C LEU A 148 -9.09 -7.37 -2.15
N SER A 149 -9.01 -6.22 -2.82
CA SER A 149 -9.25 -4.91 -2.21
C SER A 149 -10.64 -4.82 -1.60
N VAL A 150 -11.68 -5.24 -2.34
CA VAL A 150 -13.06 -5.26 -1.81
C VAL A 150 -13.21 -6.29 -0.70
N GLY A 151 -12.57 -7.45 -0.80
CA GLY A 151 -12.53 -8.47 0.25
C GLY A 151 -11.91 -7.93 1.54
N PHE A 152 -10.78 -7.24 1.46
CA PHE A 152 -10.09 -6.62 2.60
C PHE A 152 -10.94 -5.55 3.28
N ASN A 153 -11.60 -4.69 2.50
CA ASN A 153 -12.46 -3.64 3.04
C ASN A 153 -13.68 -4.21 3.79
N ASN A 154 -14.13 -5.43 3.46
CA ASN A 154 -15.27 -6.09 4.08
C ASN A 154 -14.88 -7.10 5.17
N ALA A 155 -13.57 -7.34 5.38
CA ALA A 155 -13.05 -8.24 6.40
C ALA A 155 -13.17 -7.61 7.79
N LYS A 156 -13.75 -8.36 8.73
CA LYS A 156 -13.95 -7.92 10.13
C LYS A 156 -12.92 -8.51 11.08
N GLY A 157 -12.30 -9.64 10.71
CA GLY A 157 -11.32 -10.34 11.54
C GLY A 157 -10.04 -9.54 11.77
N ASP A 158 -9.38 -9.82 12.88
CA ASP A 158 -8.08 -9.21 13.22
C ASP A 158 -6.94 -9.79 12.39
N ILE A 159 -7.11 -11.03 11.92
CA ILE A 159 -6.21 -11.68 10.97
C ILE A 159 -7.01 -11.99 9.70
N ILE A 160 -6.46 -11.58 8.58
CA ILE A 160 -7.03 -11.82 7.26
C ILE A 160 -6.16 -12.85 6.54
N ILE A 161 -6.81 -13.89 6.00
CA ILE A 161 -6.17 -14.91 5.17
C ILE A 161 -6.63 -14.71 3.72
N THR A 162 -5.72 -14.71 2.78
CA THR A 162 -6.06 -14.84 1.35
C THR A 162 -5.74 -16.23 0.87
N MET A 163 -6.54 -16.78 -0.01
CA MET A 163 -6.25 -18.01 -0.73
C MET A 163 -6.98 -18.05 -2.07
N ASP A 164 -6.46 -18.84 -3.02
CA ASP A 164 -7.07 -19.01 -4.32
C ASP A 164 -8.18 -20.09 -4.29
N ALA A 165 -9.19 -19.95 -5.16
CA ALA A 165 -10.33 -20.85 -5.19
C ALA A 165 -10.07 -22.18 -5.93
N ASP A 166 -8.88 -22.38 -6.52
CA ASP A 166 -8.57 -23.48 -7.46
C ASP A 166 -8.05 -24.77 -6.81
N LEU A 167 -8.13 -24.88 -5.48
CA LEU A 167 -7.68 -26.04 -4.67
C LEU A 167 -6.17 -26.32 -4.75
N GLN A 168 -5.35 -25.38 -5.23
CA GLN A 168 -3.90 -25.53 -5.26
C GLN A 168 -3.26 -25.28 -3.89
N ASP A 169 -3.84 -24.38 -3.09
CA ASP A 169 -3.40 -24.08 -1.73
C ASP A 169 -4.11 -25.00 -0.72
N ASP A 170 -3.39 -25.43 0.33
CA ASP A 170 -3.95 -26.29 1.36
C ASP A 170 -4.50 -25.46 2.53
N PRO A 171 -5.82 -25.50 2.80
CA PRO A 171 -6.40 -24.81 3.96
C PRO A 171 -5.84 -25.25 5.32
N ASN A 172 -5.28 -26.48 5.42
CA ASN A 172 -4.64 -26.96 6.65
C ASN A 172 -3.40 -26.14 7.06
N GLU A 173 -2.86 -25.33 6.16
CA GLU A 173 -1.77 -24.40 6.48
C GLU A 173 -2.22 -23.09 7.16
N ILE A 174 -3.53 -22.83 7.22
CA ILE A 174 -4.08 -21.62 7.86
C ILE A 174 -3.63 -21.50 9.32
N PRO A 175 -3.72 -22.54 10.17
CA PRO A 175 -3.25 -22.46 11.56
C PRO A 175 -1.75 -22.13 11.67
N ASN A 176 -0.91 -22.66 10.75
CA ASN A 176 0.52 -22.38 10.72
C ASN A 176 0.82 -20.90 10.41
N LEU A 177 0.11 -20.34 9.42
CA LEU A 177 0.21 -18.91 9.07
C LEU A 177 -0.24 -18.01 10.24
N VAL A 178 -1.35 -18.37 10.89
CA VAL A 178 -1.85 -17.63 12.07
C VAL A 178 -0.84 -17.67 13.21
N ASN A 179 -0.18 -18.81 13.44
CA ASN A 179 0.84 -18.93 14.48
C ASN A 179 2.06 -18.02 14.21
N GLU A 180 2.47 -17.85 12.97
CA GLU A 180 3.54 -16.91 12.62
C GLU A 180 3.13 -15.44 12.85
N ILE A 181 1.89 -15.08 12.53
CA ILE A 181 1.35 -13.74 12.88
C ILE A 181 1.43 -13.52 14.40
N LYS A 182 1.10 -14.55 15.21
CA LYS A 182 1.20 -14.48 16.68
C LYS A 182 2.64 -14.29 17.17
N LYS A 183 3.64 -14.82 16.47
CA LYS A 183 5.07 -14.62 16.78
C LYS A 183 5.56 -13.19 16.51
N GLY A 184 4.71 -12.31 15.96
CA GLY A 184 5.02 -10.90 15.78
C GLY A 184 5.32 -10.48 14.35
N PHE A 185 5.03 -11.32 13.35
CA PHE A 185 4.97 -10.90 11.96
C PHE A 185 3.65 -10.17 11.68
N ASP A 186 3.68 -9.21 10.77
CA ASP A 186 2.49 -8.46 10.36
C ASP A 186 1.89 -9.04 9.07
N LEU A 187 2.75 -9.62 8.21
CA LEU A 187 2.37 -10.34 7.01
C LEU A 187 3.20 -11.62 6.91
N VAL A 188 2.55 -12.75 6.63
CA VAL A 188 3.22 -14.03 6.37
C VAL A 188 2.80 -14.57 5.01
N SER A 189 3.76 -14.82 4.13
CA SER A 189 3.53 -15.41 2.81
C SER A 189 3.82 -16.91 2.82
N GLY A 190 3.02 -17.68 2.11
CA GLY A 190 3.34 -19.07 1.85
C GLY A 190 4.49 -19.20 0.84
N TRP A 191 5.39 -20.16 1.05
CA TRP A 191 6.42 -20.55 0.09
C TRP A 191 6.14 -21.94 -0.46
N LYS A 192 5.80 -22.01 -1.75
CA LYS A 192 5.57 -23.23 -2.49
C LYS A 192 6.91 -23.91 -2.85
N LYS A 193 7.62 -24.48 -1.85
CA LYS A 193 8.97 -25.06 -2.03
C LYS A 193 8.96 -26.22 -3.03
N LYS A 194 7.97 -27.10 -2.96
CA LYS A 194 7.78 -28.23 -3.89
C LYS A 194 6.65 -27.89 -4.87
N ARG A 195 6.94 -27.05 -5.88
CA ARG A 195 5.96 -26.72 -6.91
C ARG A 195 5.71 -27.89 -7.84
N ARG A 196 4.44 -28.22 -8.07
CA ARG A 196 4.02 -29.21 -9.08
C ARG A 196 3.60 -28.55 -10.41
N ASP A 197 4.10 -27.35 -10.67
CA ASP A 197 3.88 -26.60 -11.91
C ASP A 197 4.87 -27.02 -13.01
N PRO A 198 4.51 -26.89 -14.30
CA PRO A 198 5.43 -27.11 -15.41
C PRO A 198 6.67 -26.22 -15.35
N ILE A 199 7.82 -26.73 -15.84
CA ILE A 199 9.11 -26.02 -15.85
C ILE A 199 9.02 -24.64 -16.52
N THR A 200 8.21 -24.53 -17.58
CA THR A 200 7.94 -23.28 -18.32
C THR A 200 7.34 -22.17 -17.46
N LYS A 201 6.69 -22.49 -16.33
CA LYS A 201 6.18 -21.53 -15.36
C LYS A 201 7.14 -21.30 -14.19
N THR A 202 7.91 -22.31 -13.81
CA THR A 202 8.77 -22.27 -12.63
C THR A 202 10.00 -21.41 -12.86
N ILE A 203 10.67 -21.49 -14.03
CA ILE A 203 11.88 -20.70 -14.33
C ILE A 203 11.58 -19.19 -14.38
N PRO A 204 10.58 -18.71 -15.15
CA PRO A 204 10.26 -17.28 -15.16
C PRO A 204 9.84 -16.74 -13.77
N SER A 205 9.14 -17.57 -12.98
CA SER A 205 8.74 -17.19 -11.62
C SER A 205 9.93 -17.05 -10.68
N LYS A 206 10.92 -17.96 -10.74
CA LYS A 206 12.16 -17.86 -9.95
C LYS A 206 12.98 -16.63 -10.32
N PHE A 207 13.14 -16.37 -11.61
CA PHE A 207 13.84 -15.17 -12.09
C PHE A 207 13.13 -13.88 -11.64
N PHE A 208 11.82 -13.83 -11.74
CA PHE A 208 11.01 -12.74 -11.24
C PHE A 208 11.22 -12.53 -9.73
N ASN A 209 11.08 -13.58 -8.92
CA ASN A 209 11.25 -13.50 -7.48
C ASN A 209 12.68 -13.05 -7.09
N PHE A 210 13.70 -13.50 -7.82
CA PHE A 210 15.10 -13.07 -7.61
C PHE A 210 15.26 -11.56 -7.88
N ILE A 211 14.73 -11.06 -9.00
CA ILE A 211 14.78 -9.63 -9.33
C ILE A 211 14.05 -8.81 -8.26
N VAL A 212 12.81 -9.20 -7.91
CA VAL A 212 12.02 -8.48 -6.89
C VAL A 212 12.76 -8.48 -5.56
N SER A 213 13.26 -9.62 -5.11
CA SER A 213 14.02 -9.75 -3.85
C SER A 213 15.25 -8.84 -3.83
N LYS A 214 16.05 -8.83 -4.92
CA LYS A 214 17.26 -8.00 -5.04
C LYS A 214 16.94 -6.50 -5.08
N MET A 215 15.87 -6.11 -5.77
CA MET A 215 15.48 -4.70 -5.92
C MET A 215 14.79 -4.14 -4.68
N THR A 216 14.07 -4.97 -3.93
CA THR A 216 13.30 -4.53 -2.75
C THR A 216 14.04 -4.76 -1.43
N GLY A 217 15.09 -5.59 -1.42
CA GLY A 217 15.82 -6.01 -0.22
C GLY A 217 15.07 -7.02 0.65
N ILE A 218 13.92 -7.52 0.19
CA ILE A 218 13.08 -8.46 0.94
C ILE A 218 13.48 -9.90 0.61
N LYS A 219 13.82 -10.68 1.64
CA LYS A 219 14.21 -12.08 1.48
C LYS A 219 12.95 -12.98 1.47
N LEU A 220 12.23 -13.03 0.36
CA LEU A 220 11.14 -13.97 0.11
C LEU A 220 11.44 -14.84 -1.11
N HIS A 221 11.09 -16.11 -1.00
CA HIS A 221 11.25 -17.09 -2.10
C HIS A 221 10.04 -17.06 -3.05
N ASP A 222 8.86 -16.67 -2.56
CA ASP A 222 7.63 -16.66 -3.36
C ASP A 222 6.74 -15.44 -3.08
N PHE A 223 6.90 -14.38 -3.88
CA PHE A 223 6.05 -13.20 -3.81
C PHE A 223 4.62 -13.45 -4.31
N ASN A 224 4.46 -14.45 -5.20
CA ASN A 224 3.21 -14.68 -5.93
C ASN A 224 2.31 -15.78 -5.32
N CYS A 225 2.65 -16.31 -4.13
CA CYS A 225 1.77 -17.26 -3.45
C CYS A 225 0.42 -16.61 -3.14
N GLY A 226 -0.70 -17.31 -3.42
CA GLY A 226 -2.05 -16.87 -3.10
C GLY A 226 -2.35 -16.95 -1.62
N LEU A 227 -1.77 -17.95 -0.94
CA LEU A 227 -1.99 -18.20 0.48
C LEU A 227 -1.08 -17.29 1.32
N LYS A 228 -1.69 -16.31 1.98
CA LYS A 228 -1.01 -15.34 2.85
C LYS A 228 -1.89 -15.01 4.05
N ALA A 229 -1.24 -14.65 5.16
CA ALA A 229 -1.88 -14.10 6.34
C ALA A 229 -1.45 -12.66 6.57
N TYR A 230 -2.36 -11.83 7.05
CA TYR A 230 -2.14 -10.41 7.30
C TYR A 230 -2.77 -10.02 8.64
N ARG A 231 -2.12 -9.12 9.37
CA ARG A 231 -2.83 -8.33 10.38
C ARG A 231 -3.75 -7.34 9.70
N LYS A 232 -4.84 -7.00 10.34
CA LYS A 232 -5.85 -6.05 9.83
C LYS A 232 -5.27 -4.68 9.47
N GLU A 233 -4.28 -4.23 10.25
CA GLU A 233 -3.58 -2.96 10.02
C GLU A 233 -2.90 -2.95 8.66
N VAL A 234 -2.25 -4.06 8.26
CA VAL A 234 -1.56 -4.19 6.98
C VAL A 234 -2.50 -3.93 5.81
N VAL A 235 -3.66 -4.62 5.81
CA VAL A 235 -4.61 -4.51 4.68
C VAL A 235 -5.35 -3.17 4.63
N LYS A 236 -5.40 -2.44 5.75
CA LYS A 236 -5.99 -1.10 5.82
C LYS A 236 -5.06 -0.01 5.28
N GLU A 237 -3.76 -0.23 5.34
CA GLU A 237 -2.75 0.76 4.92
C GLU A 237 -2.25 0.51 3.48
N ILE A 238 -2.59 -0.63 2.88
CA ILE A 238 -2.14 -0.99 1.53
C ILE A 238 -3.28 -0.79 0.55
N GLU A 239 -3.02 0.01 -0.47
CA GLU A 239 -3.90 0.14 -1.63
C GLU A 239 -3.49 -0.85 -2.72
N ILE A 240 -4.46 -1.64 -3.20
CA ILE A 240 -4.23 -2.69 -4.19
C ILE A 240 -5.09 -2.41 -5.42
N TYR A 241 -4.43 -2.16 -6.55
CA TYR A 241 -5.06 -1.98 -7.86
C TYR A 241 -4.24 -2.67 -8.97
N GLY A 242 -4.76 -2.78 -10.18
CA GLY A 242 -4.06 -3.42 -11.30
C GLY A 242 -3.55 -4.83 -10.97
N GLU A 243 -2.27 -5.08 -11.12
CA GLU A 243 -1.63 -6.37 -10.78
C GLU A 243 -0.85 -6.33 -9.44
N LEU A 244 -1.10 -5.31 -8.59
CA LEU A 244 -0.37 -5.11 -7.32
C LEU A 244 -0.57 -6.23 -6.29
N HIS A 245 -1.55 -7.10 -6.48
CA HIS A 245 -1.76 -8.26 -5.59
C HIS A 245 -0.52 -9.16 -5.44
N ARG A 246 0.41 -9.14 -6.40
CA ARG A 246 1.68 -9.88 -6.34
C ARG A 246 2.73 -9.20 -5.46
N TYR A 247 2.60 -7.88 -5.31
CA TYR A 247 3.56 -7.04 -4.62
C TYR A 247 3.10 -6.62 -3.22
N ILE A 248 2.01 -7.20 -2.72
CA ILE A 248 1.51 -6.92 -1.36
C ILE A 248 2.62 -7.02 -0.31
N PRO A 249 3.51 -8.07 -0.30
CA PRO A 249 4.60 -8.12 0.67
C PRO A 249 5.58 -6.95 0.53
N VAL A 250 5.81 -6.48 -0.72
CA VAL A 250 6.69 -5.33 -0.99
C VAL A 250 6.06 -4.04 -0.45
N LEU A 251 4.80 -3.81 -0.75
CA LEU A 251 4.05 -2.64 -0.28
C LEU A 251 4.01 -2.59 1.26
N ALA A 252 3.75 -3.74 1.90
CA ALA A 252 3.76 -3.86 3.35
C ALA A 252 5.15 -3.57 3.96
N HIS A 253 6.20 -4.12 3.38
CA HIS A 253 7.57 -3.87 3.84
C HIS A 253 7.94 -2.39 3.79
N TRP A 254 7.60 -1.69 2.73
CA TRP A 254 7.87 -0.25 2.59
C TRP A 254 7.06 0.63 3.56
N ARG A 255 5.91 0.14 4.04
CA ARG A 255 5.16 0.75 5.14
C ARG A 255 5.74 0.40 6.52
N GLY A 256 6.83 -0.37 6.59
CA GLY A 256 7.51 -0.72 7.83
C GLY A 256 6.97 -1.97 8.54
N PHE A 257 6.08 -2.74 7.90
CA PHE A 257 5.56 -3.99 8.45
C PHE A 257 6.59 -5.12 8.38
N LYS A 258 6.56 -6.02 9.36
CA LYS A 258 7.41 -7.20 9.44
C LYS A 258 6.85 -8.32 8.58
N ILE A 259 7.65 -8.77 7.61
CA ILE A 259 7.25 -9.82 6.66
C ILE A 259 7.92 -11.14 7.05
N GLY A 260 7.12 -12.20 7.09
CA GLY A 260 7.54 -13.58 7.27
C GLY A 260 7.21 -14.48 6.09
N GLU A 261 7.79 -15.65 6.05
CA GLU A 261 7.51 -16.69 5.06
C GLU A 261 7.52 -18.06 5.70
N ILE A 262 6.57 -18.93 5.33
CA ILE A 262 6.56 -20.34 5.73
C ILE A 262 6.43 -21.25 4.51
N VAL A 263 7.00 -22.44 4.60
CA VAL A 263 6.80 -23.48 3.59
C VAL A 263 5.37 -24.00 3.68
N VAL A 264 4.66 -23.99 2.55
CA VAL A 264 3.28 -24.49 2.47
C VAL A 264 3.15 -25.60 1.44
N GLN A 265 2.18 -26.50 1.64
CA GLN A 265 1.86 -27.53 0.68
C GLN A 265 1.19 -26.92 -0.55
N HIS A 266 1.53 -27.46 -1.72
CA HIS A 266 0.97 -27.04 -2.99
C HIS A 266 0.57 -28.24 -3.83
N TYR A 267 -0.68 -28.23 -4.30
CA TYR A 267 -1.24 -29.29 -5.11
C TYR A 267 -1.31 -28.88 -6.60
N ALA A 268 -1.28 -29.88 -7.47
CA ALA A 268 -1.57 -29.65 -8.87
C ALA A 268 -3.04 -29.19 -9.04
N ARG A 269 -3.30 -28.29 -9.97
CA ARG A 269 -4.66 -27.83 -10.26
C ARG A 269 -5.55 -29.03 -10.62
N LYS A 270 -6.67 -29.19 -9.91
CA LYS A 270 -7.58 -30.33 -10.07
C LYS A 270 -8.60 -30.08 -11.19
N PHE A 271 -9.08 -28.85 -11.33
CA PHE A 271 -10.13 -28.45 -12.26
C PHE A 271 -9.72 -27.22 -13.09
N GLY A 272 -10.34 -27.07 -14.28
CA GLY A 272 -10.19 -25.90 -15.13
C GLY A 272 -8.92 -25.86 -15.99
N LYS A 273 -8.93 -25.03 -17.03
CA LYS A 273 -7.78 -24.78 -17.92
C LYS A 273 -7.00 -23.57 -17.44
N THR A 274 -5.69 -23.57 -17.66
CA THR A 274 -4.82 -22.42 -17.37
C THR A 274 -5.23 -21.23 -18.24
N LYS A 275 -5.74 -20.17 -17.63
CA LYS A 275 -6.23 -18.96 -18.32
C LYS A 275 -5.13 -17.99 -18.76
N TYR A 276 -3.84 -18.43 -18.80
CA TYR A 276 -2.69 -17.54 -18.93
C TYR A 276 -1.79 -17.88 -20.12
N GLY A 277 -1.61 -16.91 -21.05
CA GLY A 277 -0.72 -16.98 -22.20
C GLY A 277 0.66 -16.33 -21.99
N LEU A 278 1.56 -16.42 -23.00
CA LEU A 278 2.93 -15.87 -23.02
C LEU A 278 3.00 -14.34 -22.80
N GLY A 279 1.97 -13.59 -23.18
CA GLY A 279 1.88 -12.14 -22.96
C GLY A 279 1.92 -11.70 -21.49
N ARG A 280 1.76 -12.65 -20.54
CA ARG A 280 1.85 -12.39 -19.10
C ARG A 280 3.26 -12.02 -18.61
N PHE A 281 4.30 -12.51 -19.30
CA PHE A 281 5.69 -12.19 -18.93
C PHE A 281 5.97 -10.69 -19.11
N TRP A 282 5.61 -10.14 -20.26
CA TRP A 282 5.77 -8.71 -20.54
C TRP A 282 4.88 -7.83 -19.64
N LYS A 283 3.63 -8.23 -19.42
CA LYS A 283 2.76 -7.54 -18.48
C LYS A 283 3.34 -7.56 -17.07
N GLY A 284 3.79 -8.73 -16.58
CA GLY A 284 4.41 -8.83 -15.25
C GLY A 284 5.71 -8.03 -15.13
N PHE A 285 6.52 -7.95 -16.19
CA PHE A 285 7.72 -7.10 -16.19
C PHE A 285 7.37 -5.61 -16.17
N LEU A 286 6.43 -5.17 -16.99
CA LEU A 286 5.96 -3.78 -16.99
C LEU A 286 5.31 -3.42 -15.66
N ASP A 287 4.52 -4.35 -15.07
CA ASP A 287 3.94 -4.16 -13.74
C ASP A 287 5.01 -4.05 -12.65
N LEU A 288 6.10 -4.82 -12.76
CA LEU A 288 7.25 -4.70 -11.86
C LEU A 288 7.89 -3.32 -11.97
N VAL A 289 8.21 -2.87 -13.19
CA VAL A 289 8.79 -1.56 -13.45
C VAL A 289 7.87 -0.47 -12.92
N THR A 290 6.58 -0.54 -13.23
CA THR A 290 5.58 0.42 -12.75
C THR A 290 5.51 0.43 -11.22
N THR A 291 5.48 -0.75 -10.58
CA THR A 291 5.39 -0.86 -9.12
C THR A 291 6.64 -0.28 -8.44
N LEU A 292 7.83 -0.62 -8.94
CA LEU A 292 9.07 -0.08 -8.42
C LEU A 292 9.15 1.44 -8.60
N PHE A 293 8.72 1.91 -9.78
CA PHE A 293 8.69 3.34 -10.09
C PHE A 293 7.69 4.08 -9.20
N THR A 294 6.45 3.60 -9.11
CA THR A 294 5.39 4.25 -8.33
C THR A 294 5.64 4.21 -6.82
N THR A 295 6.34 3.18 -6.33
CA THR A 295 6.52 3.03 -4.88
C THR A 295 7.82 3.65 -4.37
N ARG A 296 8.89 3.60 -5.16
CA ARG A 296 10.20 4.12 -4.74
C ARG A 296 10.51 5.51 -5.27
N TYR A 297 10.05 5.83 -6.48
CA TYR A 297 10.40 7.07 -7.17
C TYR A 297 9.25 8.07 -7.29
N LEU A 298 8.00 7.65 -7.03
CA LEU A 298 6.85 8.56 -7.11
C LEU A 298 6.93 9.69 -6.05
N GLN A 299 7.57 9.42 -4.91
CA GLN A 299 7.78 10.44 -3.87
C GLN A 299 8.89 11.44 -4.22
N ARG A 300 9.88 11.04 -5.04
CA ARG A 300 11.02 11.88 -5.46
C ARG A 300 11.43 11.60 -6.89
N PRO A 301 10.57 11.88 -7.88
CA PRO A 301 10.85 11.58 -9.30
C PRO A 301 12.09 12.29 -9.82
N LEU A 302 12.35 13.50 -9.31
CA LEU A 302 13.50 14.31 -9.71
C LEU A 302 14.84 13.60 -9.44
N HIS A 303 14.95 12.80 -8.38
CA HIS A 303 16.20 12.08 -8.08
C HIS A 303 16.53 11.02 -9.15
N PHE A 304 15.51 10.38 -9.71
CA PHE A 304 15.70 9.40 -10.78
C PHE A 304 15.94 10.07 -12.13
N PHE A 305 14.99 10.89 -12.55
CA PHE A 305 15.07 11.54 -13.85
C PHE A 305 16.17 12.61 -13.91
N GLY A 306 16.41 13.33 -12.81
CA GLY A 306 17.45 14.33 -12.71
C GLY A 306 18.85 13.75 -12.87
N LEU A 307 19.12 12.58 -12.25
CA LEU A 307 20.42 11.91 -12.38
C LEU A 307 20.69 11.48 -13.84
N TRP A 308 19.74 10.80 -14.46
CA TRP A 308 19.87 10.37 -15.85
C TRP A 308 19.88 11.53 -16.82
N GLY A 309 19.04 12.55 -16.59
CA GLY A 309 19.02 13.75 -17.41
C GLY A 309 20.33 14.52 -17.34
N LEU A 310 20.91 14.67 -16.14
CA LEU A 310 22.22 15.30 -15.94
C LEU A 310 23.35 14.50 -16.62
N PHE A 311 23.29 13.17 -16.55
CA PHE A 311 24.25 12.31 -17.22
C PHE A 311 24.24 12.50 -18.73
N PHE A 312 23.08 12.47 -19.38
CA PHE A 312 22.98 12.72 -20.82
C PHE A 312 23.34 14.15 -21.20
N PHE A 313 22.94 15.13 -20.39
CA PHE A 313 23.28 16.51 -20.57
C PHE A 313 24.81 16.73 -20.56
N LEU A 314 25.51 16.19 -19.54
CA LEU A 314 26.97 16.36 -19.42
C LEU A 314 27.72 15.65 -20.54
N ILE A 315 27.29 14.48 -21.00
CA ILE A 315 27.91 13.82 -22.15
C ILE A 315 27.70 14.64 -23.42
N GLY A 316 26.47 15.06 -23.71
CA GLY A 316 26.17 15.85 -24.90
C GLY A 316 26.92 17.18 -24.92
N PHE A 317 26.83 17.91 -23.81
CA PHE A 317 27.56 19.17 -23.64
C PHE A 317 29.09 18.99 -23.75
N GLY A 318 29.65 17.94 -23.18
CA GLY A 318 31.09 17.62 -23.27
C GLY A 318 31.54 17.34 -24.70
N ILE A 319 30.75 16.59 -25.47
CA ILE A 319 31.00 16.32 -26.90
C ILE A 319 30.99 17.65 -27.69
N ASP A 320 29.95 18.47 -27.49
CA ASP A 320 29.80 19.72 -28.23
C ASP A 320 30.89 20.72 -27.85
N ALA A 321 31.21 20.86 -26.56
CA ALA A 321 32.30 21.72 -26.10
C ALA A 321 33.64 21.28 -26.67
N TYR A 322 33.94 19.98 -26.66
CA TYR A 322 35.16 19.44 -27.26
C TYR A 322 35.29 19.78 -28.77
N LEU A 323 34.21 19.56 -29.51
CA LEU A 323 34.18 19.85 -30.96
C LEU A 323 34.27 21.35 -31.26
N VAL A 324 33.69 22.19 -30.41
CA VAL A 324 33.84 23.66 -30.53
C VAL A 324 35.28 24.09 -30.28
N VAL A 325 35.96 23.52 -29.25
CA VAL A 325 37.39 23.81 -29.02
C VAL A 325 38.25 23.40 -30.21
N LEU A 326 38.02 22.19 -30.77
CA LEU A 326 38.72 21.72 -31.97
C LEU A 326 38.54 22.66 -33.17
N LYS A 327 37.34 23.23 -33.32
CA LYS A 327 37.10 24.23 -34.38
C LYS A 327 37.99 25.46 -34.24
N PHE A 328 38.18 25.97 -33.03
CA PHE A 328 38.99 27.16 -32.79
C PHE A 328 40.49 26.88 -32.80
N VAL A 329 40.92 25.71 -32.36
CA VAL A 329 42.35 25.33 -32.28
C VAL A 329 42.86 24.80 -33.62
N GLU A 330 42.09 23.92 -34.27
CA GLU A 330 42.53 23.22 -35.47
C GLU A 330 41.84 23.71 -36.76
N GLY A 331 40.91 24.67 -36.67
CA GLY A 331 40.20 25.22 -37.84
C GLY A 331 39.19 24.26 -38.46
N ILE A 332 38.84 23.18 -37.76
CA ILE A 332 38.00 22.10 -38.29
C ILE A 332 36.52 22.52 -38.33
N ALA A 333 35.87 22.45 -39.50
CA ALA A 333 34.47 22.80 -39.65
C ALA A 333 33.55 21.86 -38.86
N LEU A 334 32.53 22.41 -38.19
CA LEU A 334 31.49 21.63 -37.48
C LEU A 334 30.38 21.09 -38.41
N SER A 335 30.18 21.72 -39.58
CA SER A 335 29.27 21.26 -40.60
C SER A 335 29.73 19.87 -41.10
N ASN A 336 28.85 18.95 -41.29
CA ASN A 336 29.09 17.55 -41.67
C ASN A 336 29.70 16.64 -40.58
N ARG A 337 29.57 16.98 -39.31
CA ARG A 337 29.95 16.08 -38.21
C ARG A 337 28.70 15.49 -37.53
N PRO A 338 28.35 14.22 -37.79
CA PRO A 338 27.22 13.56 -37.14
C PRO A 338 27.35 13.57 -35.61
N LEU A 339 28.59 13.56 -35.08
CA LEU A 339 28.87 13.59 -33.66
C LEU A 339 28.42 14.91 -33.00
N PHE A 340 28.53 16.05 -33.70
CA PHE A 340 28.04 17.34 -33.20
C PHE A 340 26.51 17.37 -33.07
N LEU A 341 25.79 16.83 -34.06
CA LEU A 341 24.33 16.68 -33.98
C LEU A 341 23.93 15.70 -32.88
N GLY A 342 24.73 14.63 -32.69
CA GLY A 342 24.55 13.67 -31.59
C GLY A 342 24.72 14.34 -30.21
N GLY A 343 25.72 15.22 -30.05
CA GLY A 343 25.93 15.99 -28.82
C GLY A 343 24.76 16.91 -28.50
N ILE A 344 24.30 17.68 -29.50
CA ILE A 344 23.14 18.57 -29.36
C ILE A 344 21.89 17.72 -28.96
N LEU A 345 21.65 16.59 -29.65
CA LEU A 345 20.52 15.73 -29.35
C LEU A 345 20.58 15.21 -27.91
N LEU A 346 21.74 14.73 -27.45
CA LEU A 346 21.93 14.26 -26.08
C LEU A 346 21.70 15.37 -25.05
N THR A 347 22.17 16.57 -25.32
CA THR A 347 21.97 17.77 -24.48
C THR A 347 20.48 18.08 -24.34
N ILE A 348 19.75 18.13 -25.46
CA ILE A 348 18.30 18.37 -25.47
C ILE A 348 17.54 17.26 -24.70
N VAL A 349 17.88 16.00 -24.97
CA VAL A 349 17.28 14.85 -24.27
C VAL A 349 17.55 14.93 -22.77
N GLY A 350 18.78 15.30 -22.37
CA GLY A 350 19.13 15.51 -20.96
C GLY A 350 18.25 16.54 -20.27
N VAL A 351 18.07 17.72 -20.91
CA VAL A 351 17.20 18.79 -20.39
C VAL A 351 15.74 18.33 -20.33
N GLN A 352 15.25 17.60 -21.34
CA GLN A 352 13.89 17.07 -21.34
C GLN A 352 13.64 16.09 -20.20
N ILE A 353 14.59 15.17 -19.94
CA ILE A 353 14.48 14.20 -18.83
C ILE A 353 14.46 14.92 -17.48
N ILE A 354 15.29 15.96 -17.27
CA ILE A 354 15.26 16.79 -16.04
C ILE A 354 13.89 17.47 -15.90
N SER A 355 13.37 18.05 -16.97
CA SER A 355 12.06 18.70 -16.97
C SER A 355 10.93 17.74 -16.62
N ILE A 356 10.96 16.51 -17.14
CA ILE A 356 10.01 15.44 -16.75
C ILE A 356 10.13 15.14 -15.27
N GLY A 357 11.35 15.08 -14.72
CA GLY A 357 11.60 14.88 -13.30
C GLY A 357 10.99 15.98 -12.42
N LEU A 358 11.16 17.24 -12.83
CA LEU A 358 10.56 18.39 -12.13
C LEU A 358 9.04 18.38 -12.17
N LEU A 359 8.44 18.10 -13.34
CA LEU A 359 6.99 17.96 -13.47
C LEU A 359 6.46 16.82 -12.62
N GLY A 360 7.15 15.67 -12.60
CA GLY A 360 6.82 14.55 -11.74
C GLY A 360 6.83 14.91 -10.25
N GLU A 361 7.84 15.69 -9.81
CA GLU A 361 7.94 16.16 -8.43
C GLU A 361 6.79 17.11 -8.07
N MET A 362 6.39 18.00 -8.97
CA MET A 362 5.24 18.90 -8.78
C MET A 362 3.93 18.10 -8.65
N ILE A 363 3.72 17.11 -9.53
CA ILE A 363 2.54 16.23 -9.48
C ILE A 363 2.52 15.41 -8.19
N ALA A 364 3.67 14.88 -7.77
CA ALA A 364 3.79 14.13 -6.53
C ALA A 364 3.38 14.99 -5.32
N LYS A 365 3.87 16.23 -5.23
CA LYS A 365 3.54 17.16 -4.13
C LYS A 365 2.05 17.54 -4.09
N THR A 366 1.38 17.69 -5.23
CA THR A 366 -0.07 17.97 -5.27
C THR A 366 -0.92 16.79 -4.81
N ARG A 367 -0.45 15.55 -4.96
CA ARG A 367 -1.14 14.35 -4.48
C ARG A 367 -1.03 14.17 -2.96
N HIS A 368 0.06 14.59 -2.34
CA HIS A 368 0.34 14.42 -0.91
C HIS A 368 -0.56 15.23 0.04
N VAL A 369 -1.39 16.12 -0.47
CA VAL A 369 -2.31 16.90 0.38
C VAL A 369 -3.38 16.03 1.07
N ASN A 370 -3.66 14.82 0.57
CA ASN A 370 -4.73 13.94 1.08
C ASN A 370 -4.27 12.54 1.58
N ASP A 371 -3.02 12.12 1.35
CA ASP A 371 -2.55 10.80 1.74
C ASP A 371 -1.60 10.86 2.93
N LYS A 372 -1.88 10.08 3.97
CA LYS A 372 -0.97 9.91 5.12
C LYS A 372 0.31 9.20 4.65
N GLU A 373 1.41 9.93 4.55
CA GLU A 373 2.73 9.39 4.17
C GLU A 373 3.34 8.44 5.19
N TYR A 374 2.78 8.37 6.41
CA TYR A 374 3.37 7.65 7.53
C TYR A 374 2.38 6.69 8.16
N SER A 375 2.90 5.56 8.60
CA SER A 375 2.20 4.56 9.40
C SER A 375 2.54 4.79 10.88
N VAL A 376 1.53 5.02 11.70
CA VAL A 376 1.71 5.23 13.16
C VAL A 376 1.61 3.88 13.85
N LYS A 377 2.76 3.39 14.36
CA LYS A 377 2.81 2.13 15.10
C LYS A 377 2.16 2.20 16.47
N GLU A 378 2.37 3.29 17.21
CA GLU A 378 1.91 3.46 18.58
C GLU A 378 1.55 4.92 18.86
N PHE A 379 0.44 5.12 19.55
CA PHE A 379 -0.01 6.43 19.99
C PHE A 379 -0.26 6.41 21.51
N TRP A 380 0.51 7.19 22.25
CA TRP A 380 0.37 7.33 23.69
C TRP A 380 -0.42 8.60 24.00
N LYS A 381 -1.59 8.45 24.60
CA LYS A 381 -2.40 9.56 25.15
C LYS A 381 -2.20 9.69 26.65
#